data_64ede09016c03233ca42389d25fb367b
#
_entry.id   64ede09016c03233ca42389d25fb367b
#
_cell.length_a   1.000
_cell.length_b   1.000
_cell.length_c   1.000
_cell.angle_alpha   90.00
_cell.angle_beta   90.00
_cell.angle_gamma   90.00
#
_symmetry.space_group_name_H-M   'P 1'
#
loop_
_entity.id
_entity.type
_entity.pdbx_description
1 polymer ?
#
loop_
_entity_poly.entity_id
_entity_poly.type
_entity_poly.pdbx_seq_one_letter_code
_entity_poly.pdbx_strand_id
1 'polypeptide(L)'
;ELKSIKQKVSQLKPIGTCLPVKAMITFDKDSERIFDEYFSPSCFILMQDATKEQILQELLTKMEQGEEKDFVTHMQELIKQREKMSSVVFSEQVAVPHPIKPLAKNHKIGVAIVRNGVQWNEESPKIQLIFLPSPSVYGNEEMATLTSKIVDLLEQPDLQAKILSCQSFTEFKALFLNIK
;
A
#
# COMPACT_ATOMS: atom_id res chain seq x y z
N GLU A 1 52.19 9.79 5.56
CA GLU A 1 50.96 10.58 5.33
C GLU A 1 49.72 9.98 6.00
N LEU A 2 49.49 8.67 5.96
CA LEU A 2 48.35 7.99 6.61
C LEU A 2 48.30 8.08 8.14
N LYS A 3 49.47 8.17 8.79
CA LYS A 3 49.58 8.37 10.26
C LYS A 3 49.14 9.79 10.68
N SER A 4 49.41 10.79 9.85
CA SER A 4 49.04 12.19 10.11
C SER A 4 47.52 12.41 10.04
N ILE A 5 46.81 11.70 9.14
CA ILE A 5 45.37 11.80 9.00
C ILE A 5 44.63 11.14 10.17
N LYS A 6 45.11 9.97 10.65
CA LYS A 6 44.54 9.31 11.83
C LYS A 6 44.67 10.15 13.10
N GLN A 7 45.77 10.89 13.23
CA GLN A 7 46.04 11.76 14.40
C GLN A 7 45.17 13.02 14.39
N LYS A 8 44.78 13.55 13.22
CA LYS A 8 43.86 14.69 13.10
C LYS A 8 42.39 14.30 13.38
N VAL A 9 41.98 13.08 13.05
CA VAL A 9 40.64 12.60 13.31
C VAL A 9 40.37 12.32 14.78
N SER A 10 41.41 11.91 15.55
CA SER A 10 41.30 11.65 17.01
C SER A 10 41.20 12.91 17.87
N GLN A 11 41.44 14.10 17.31
CA GLN A 11 41.35 15.39 18.01
C GLN A 11 40.03 16.15 17.78
N LEU A 12 39.14 15.62 16.97
CA LEU A 12 37.78 16.15 16.81
C LEU A 12 36.98 15.85 18.08
N LYS A 13 36.85 16.84 18.97
CA LYS A 13 35.90 16.77 20.08
C LYS A 13 34.52 16.47 19.49
N PRO A 14 33.75 15.55 20.10
CA PRO A 14 32.36 15.37 19.70
C PRO A 14 31.63 16.70 19.94
N ILE A 15 31.32 17.38 18.86
CA ILE A 15 30.39 18.50 18.86
C ILE A 15 29.04 17.92 19.28
N GLY A 16 28.50 18.49 20.35
CA GLY A 16 27.36 18.08 21.12
C GLY A 16 26.30 17.26 20.40
N THR A 17 25.61 16.43 21.15
CA THR A 17 24.53 15.53 20.79
C THR A 17 23.91 15.89 19.47
N CYS A 18 24.43 15.29 18.38
CA CYS A 18 23.71 15.24 17.13
C CYS A 18 22.39 14.54 17.45
N LEU A 19 21.32 15.30 17.49
CA LEU A 19 19.99 14.73 17.28
C LEU A 19 20.14 13.75 16.10
N PRO A 20 19.55 12.55 16.18
CA PRO A 20 19.61 11.62 15.08
C PRO A 20 19.18 12.41 13.85
N VAL A 21 20.09 12.61 12.92
CA VAL A 21 19.73 13.08 11.59
C VAL A 21 18.75 12.03 11.13
N LYS A 22 17.46 12.38 11.20
CA LYS A 22 16.42 11.63 10.57
C LYS A 22 16.92 11.54 9.14
N ALA A 23 17.45 10.39 8.75
CA ALA A 23 17.93 10.21 7.40
C ALA A 23 16.77 10.67 6.52
N MET A 24 16.93 11.81 5.86
CA MET A 24 15.96 12.25 4.87
C MET A 24 16.09 11.21 3.78
N ILE A 25 15.20 10.23 3.83
CA ILE A 25 15.02 9.30 2.73
C ILE A 25 14.47 10.16 1.60
N THR A 26 15.35 10.57 0.70
CA THR A 26 14.96 11.24 -0.54
C THR A 26 14.43 10.16 -1.46
N PHE A 27 13.11 10.01 -1.48
CA PHE A 27 12.46 9.21 -2.51
C PHE A 27 12.70 9.83 -3.88
N ASP A 28 12.82 8.98 -4.90
CA ASP A 28 12.74 9.44 -6.27
C ASP A 28 11.42 10.21 -6.48
N LYS A 29 11.53 11.45 -6.98
CA LYS A 29 10.37 12.34 -7.16
C LYS A 29 9.30 11.73 -8.07
N ASP A 30 9.71 10.91 -9.04
CA ASP A 30 8.76 10.23 -9.92
C ASP A 30 8.00 9.12 -9.19
N SER A 31 8.65 8.35 -8.35
CA SER A 31 7.99 7.33 -7.51
C SER A 31 6.98 7.96 -6.54
N GLU A 32 7.32 9.09 -5.94
CA GLU A 32 6.41 9.81 -5.06
C GLU A 32 5.22 10.39 -5.81
N ARG A 33 5.43 11.00 -6.97
CA ARG A 33 4.37 11.49 -7.86
C ARG A 33 3.41 10.38 -8.28
N ILE A 34 3.94 9.24 -8.72
CA ILE A 34 3.15 8.07 -9.11
C ILE A 34 2.33 7.57 -7.92
N PHE A 35 2.94 7.48 -6.74
CA PHE A 35 2.23 7.09 -5.54
C PHE A 35 1.05 8.03 -5.25
N ASP A 36 1.26 9.33 -5.24
CA ASP A 36 0.24 10.33 -4.92
C ASP A 36 -0.89 10.40 -5.97
N GLU A 37 -0.64 9.93 -7.18
CA GLU A 37 -1.65 9.83 -8.23
C GLU A 37 -2.65 8.70 -7.98
N TYR A 38 -2.20 7.57 -7.40
CA TYR A 38 -3.03 6.37 -7.22
C TYR A 38 -3.51 6.16 -5.79
N PHE A 39 -2.76 6.61 -4.79
CA PHE A 39 -3.08 6.45 -3.38
C PHE A 39 -3.50 7.78 -2.75
N SER A 40 -4.44 7.72 -1.82
CA SER A 40 -4.83 8.91 -1.05
C SER A 40 -5.20 8.55 0.39
N PRO A 41 -5.06 9.49 1.34
CA PRO A 41 -5.47 9.26 2.71
C PRO A 41 -6.98 9.00 2.85
N SER A 42 -7.80 9.49 1.92
CA SER A 42 -9.24 9.24 1.91
C SER A 42 -9.62 7.81 1.55
N CYS A 43 -8.72 7.08 0.86
CA CYS A 43 -8.91 5.68 0.46
C CYS A 43 -8.00 4.73 1.26
N PHE A 44 -7.62 5.12 2.47
CA PHE A 44 -6.81 4.35 3.38
C PHE A 44 -7.55 4.14 4.70
N ILE A 45 -7.69 2.89 5.14
CA ILE A 45 -8.38 2.53 6.39
C ILE A 45 -7.53 1.63 7.28
N LEU A 46 -7.58 1.92 8.57
CA LEU A 46 -7.04 1.08 9.64
C LEU A 46 -8.20 0.56 10.47
N MET A 47 -8.29 -0.76 10.61
CA MET A 47 -9.34 -1.42 11.37
C MET A 47 -8.73 -2.42 12.34
N GLN A 48 -9.37 -2.62 13.48
CA GLN A 48 -8.99 -3.69 14.41
C GLN A 48 -9.55 -5.01 13.92
N ASP A 49 -10.83 -5.03 13.65
CA ASP A 49 -11.60 -6.19 13.19
C ASP A 49 -12.53 -5.75 12.05
N ALA A 50 -12.75 -6.62 11.10
CA ALA A 50 -13.72 -6.42 10.02
C ALA A 50 -14.04 -7.76 9.32
N THR A 51 -15.17 -7.82 8.63
CA THR A 51 -15.45 -8.86 7.65
C THR A 51 -14.94 -8.44 6.27
N LYS A 52 -14.76 -9.40 5.36
CA LYS A 52 -14.39 -9.13 3.96
C LYS A 52 -15.38 -8.15 3.31
N GLU A 53 -16.67 -8.37 3.51
CA GLU A 53 -17.76 -7.55 2.97
C GLU A 53 -17.69 -6.11 3.49
N GLN A 54 -17.44 -5.92 4.79
CA GLN A 54 -17.27 -4.59 5.39
C GLN A 54 -16.09 -3.84 4.79
N ILE A 55 -14.95 -4.52 4.61
CA ILE A 55 -13.75 -3.90 4.01
C ILE A 55 -14.03 -3.45 2.58
N LEU A 56 -14.59 -4.32 1.74
CA LEU A 56 -14.91 -4.01 0.35
C LEU A 56 -15.92 -2.88 0.26
N GLN A 57 -16.98 -2.92 1.06
CA GLN A 57 -17.99 -1.87 1.09
C GLN A 57 -17.40 -0.52 1.51
N GLU A 58 -16.59 -0.49 2.56
CA GLU A 58 -16.02 0.75 3.08
C GLU A 58 -14.97 1.34 2.13
N LEU A 59 -14.06 0.52 1.58
CA LEU A 59 -13.09 0.99 0.60
C LEU A 59 -13.77 1.53 -0.66
N LEU A 60 -14.71 0.80 -1.24
CA LEU A 60 -15.40 1.23 -2.45
C LEU A 60 -16.23 2.50 -2.22
N THR A 61 -16.87 2.65 -1.06
CA THR A 61 -17.59 3.88 -0.70
C THR A 61 -16.64 5.08 -0.63
N LYS A 62 -15.43 4.90 -0.10
CA LYS A 62 -14.42 5.95 -0.08
C LYS A 62 -13.85 6.27 -1.47
N MET A 63 -13.86 5.31 -2.37
CA MET A 63 -13.35 5.42 -3.73
C MET A 63 -14.38 5.96 -4.74
N GLU A 64 -15.66 6.03 -4.38
CA GLU A 64 -16.75 6.43 -5.30
C GLU A 64 -16.76 7.92 -5.68
N GLN A 65 -16.01 8.76 -4.98
CA GLN A 65 -16.01 10.19 -5.25
C GLN A 65 -15.57 10.49 -6.70
N GLY A 66 -16.44 11.16 -7.45
CA GLY A 66 -16.23 11.50 -8.85
C GLY A 66 -16.59 10.39 -9.84
N GLU A 67 -17.11 9.27 -9.36
CA GLU A 67 -17.53 8.14 -10.17
C GLU A 67 -19.04 8.20 -10.54
N GLU A 68 -19.49 7.26 -11.37
CA GLU A 68 -20.90 7.14 -11.76
C GLU A 68 -21.77 6.65 -10.60
N LYS A 69 -23.05 6.94 -10.71
CA LYS A 69 -24.06 6.36 -9.83
C LYS A 69 -23.95 4.83 -9.83
N ASP A 70 -24.14 4.23 -8.66
CA ASP A 70 -24.06 2.77 -8.45
C ASP A 70 -22.65 2.17 -8.66
N PHE A 71 -21.58 3.01 -8.66
CA PHE A 71 -20.19 2.58 -8.76
C PHE A 71 -19.86 1.45 -7.78
N VAL A 72 -20.23 1.59 -6.50
CA VAL A 72 -19.93 0.61 -5.46
C VAL A 72 -20.53 -0.76 -5.80
N THR A 73 -21.80 -0.80 -6.15
CA THR A 73 -22.51 -2.04 -6.50
C THR A 73 -21.91 -2.71 -7.73
N HIS A 74 -21.62 -1.94 -8.77
CA HIS A 74 -21.00 -2.49 -9.99
C HIS A 74 -19.58 -3.00 -9.72
N MET A 75 -18.79 -2.27 -8.95
CA MET A 75 -17.45 -2.73 -8.56
C MET A 75 -17.48 -4.01 -7.77
N GLN A 76 -18.38 -4.14 -6.79
CA GLN A 76 -18.55 -5.36 -6.01
C GLN A 76 -18.85 -6.57 -6.92
N GLU A 77 -19.72 -6.41 -7.91
CA GLU A 77 -20.04 -7.48 -8.86
C GLU A 77 -18.82 -7.85 -9.72
N LEU A 78 -18.09 -6.86 -10.25
CA LEU A 78 -16.89 -7.10 -11.06
C LEU A 78 -15.75 -7.76 -10.27
N ILE A 79 -15.58 -7.41 -8.99
CA ILE A 79 -14.63 -8.05 -8.08
C ILE A 79 -15.05 -9.50 -7.83
N LYS A 80 -16.32 -9.74 -7.57
CA LYS A 80 -16.86 -11.09 -7.36
C LYS A 80 -16.67 -11.99 -8.58
N GLN A 81 -16.92 -11.46 -9.78
CA GLN A 81 -16.68 -12.18 -11.04
C GLN A 81 -15.20 -12.56 -11.19
N ARG A 82 -14.27 -11.62 -10.85
CA ARG A 82 -12.83 -11.88 -10.90
C ARG A 82 -12.41 -12.97 -9.92
N GLU A 83 -12.92 -12.96 -8.70
CA GLU A 83 -12.59 -13.96 -7.68
C GLU A 83 -13.09 -15.37 -8.01
N LYS A 84 -14.17 -15.48 -8.79
CA LYS A 84 -14.65 -16.79 -9.31
C LYS A 84 -13.68 -17.45 -10.28
N MET A 85 -12.83 -16.67 -10.94
CA MET A 85 -11.87 -17.20 -11.92
C MET A 85 -10.60 -17.77 -11.24
N SER A 86 -10.10 -17.08 -10.25
CA SER A 86 -8.92 -17.50 -9.47
C SER A 86 -8.77 -16.63 -8.24
N SER A 87 -8.00 -17.12 -7.26
CA SER A 87 -7.73 -16.40 -6.02
C SER A 87 -7.07 -15.03 -6.27
N VAL A 88 -7.43 -14.05 -5.46
CA VAL A 88 -6.80 -12.72 -5.37
C VAL A 88 -5.91 -12.60 -4.13
N VAL A 89 -5.71 -13.69 -3.42
CA VAL A 89 -4.80 -13.79 -2.27
C VAL A 89 -3.38 -14.00 -2.78
N PHE A 90 -2.48 -13.10 -2.40
CA PHE A 90 -1.08 -13.11 -2.82
C PHE A 90 -0.16 -13.80 -1.81
N SER A 91 -0.53 -13.77 -0.54
CA SER A 91 0.17 -14.44 0.55
C SER A 91 -0.77 -14.72 1.72
N GLU A 92 -0.27 -15.33 2.78
CA GLU A 92 -1.06 -15.58 4.00
C GLU A 92 -1.66 -14.33 4.65
N GLN A 93 -1.11 -13.13 4.34
CA GLN A 93 -1.51 -11.87 4.95
C GLN A 93 -1.98 -10.81 3.95
N VAL A 94 -1.80 -11.02 2.65
CA VAL A 94 -2.04 -10.00 1.62
C VAL A 94 -3.04 -10.47 0.57
N ALA A 95 -4.09 -9.69 0.36
CA ALA A 95 -5.04 -9.88 -0.73
C ALA A 95 -5.11 -8.63 -1.62
N VAL A 96 -5.33 -8.85 -2.90
CA VAL A 96 -5.44 -7.79 -3.92
C VAL A 96 -6.73 -7.97 -4.72
N PRO A 97 -7.90 -7.73 -4.09
CA PRO A 97 -9.18 -7.77 -4.79
C PRO A 97 -9.22 -6.67 -5.86
N HIS A 98 -9.66 -7.02 -7.05
CA HIS A 98 -9.75 -6.07 -8.17
C HIS A 98 -10.86 -6.49 -9.13
N PRO A 99 -11.44 -5.55 -9.90
CA PRO A 99 -12.49 -5.86 -10.85
C PRO A 99 -11.93 -6.64 -12.05
N ILE A 100 -12.77 -7.49 -12.66
CA ILE A 100 -12.41 -8.27 -13.85
C ILE A 100 -12.10 -7.39 -15.07
N LYS A 101 -12.61 -6.16 -15.08
CA LYS A 101 -12.36 -5.14 -16.12
C LYS A 101 -12.44 -3.74 -15.51
N PRO A 102 -11.81 -2.72 -16.11
CA PRO A 102 -11.94 -1.35 -15.68
C PRO A 102 -13.41 -0.87 -15.68
N LEU A 103 -13.76 -0.09 -14.66
CA LEU A 103 -15.08 0.56 -14.52
C LEU A 103 -14.94 2.05 -14.20
N ALA A 104 -13.96 2.41 -13.39
CA ALA A 104 -13.79 3.76 -12.85
C ALA A 104 -13.47 4.80 -13.92
N LYS A 105 -13.81 6.06 -13.67
CA LYS A 105 -13.31 7.22 -14.43
C LYS A 105 -11.87 7.56 -14.00
N ASN A 106 -11.64 7.51 -12.70
CA ASN A 106 -10.35 7.84 -12.11
C ASN A 106 -9.70 6.59 -11.52
N HIS A 107 -8.45 6.32 -11.90
CA HIS A 107 -7.69 5.24 -11.28
C HIS A 107 -7.39 5.55 -9.81
N LYS A 108 -7.52 4.56 -8.95
CA LYS A 108 -7.23 4.65 -7.51
C LYS A 108 -6.78 3.29 -7.01
N ILE A 109 -6.05 3.29 -5.91
CA ILE A 109 -5.77 2.07 -5.14
C ILE A 109 -6.21 2.32 -3.70
N GLY A 110 -7.25 1.61 -3.27
CA GLY A 110 -7.67 1.59 -1.89
C GLY A 110 -6.77 0.67 -1.05
N VAL A 111 -6.53 1.04 0.19
CA VAL A 111 -5.71 0.25 1.13
C VAL A 111 -6.46 0.06 2.43
N ALA A 112 -6.53 -1.17 2.90
CA ALA A 112 -7.04 -1.50 4.23
C ALA A 112 -6.01 -2.33 5.00
N ILE A 113 -5.82 -1.98 6.26
CA ILE A 113 -5.05 -2.77 7.22
C ILE A 113 -6.00 -3.19 8.33
N VAL A 114 -6.11 -4.51 8.56
CA VAL A 114 -6.95 -5.12 9.60
C VAL A 114 -6.03 -5.82 10.59
N ARG A 115 -5.89 -5.26 11.78
CA ARG A 115 -4.90 -5.70 12.77
C ARG A 115 -5.06 -7.17 13.16
N ASN A 116 -6.27 -7.58 13.45
CA ASN A 116 -6.58 -8.96 13.85
C ASN A 116 -6.73 -9.91 12.65
N GLY A 117 -6.70 -9.36 11.43
CA GLY A 117 -6.92 -10.13 10.22
C GLY A 117 -8.39 -10.38 9.92
N VAL A 118 -8.64 -10.79 8.70
CA VAL A 118 -9.97 -11.11 8.19
C VAL A 118 -9.94 -12.44 7.46
N GLN A 119 -10.97 -13.25 7.64
CA GLN A 119 -11.16 -14.45 6.84
C GLN A 119 -11.59 -14.06 5.43
N TRP A 120 -10.68 -14.25 4.47
CA TRP A 120 -10.93 -13.90 3.08
C TRP A 120 -11.70 -14.98 2.33
N ASN A 121 -11.26 -16.21 2.53
CA ASN A 121 -11.89 -17.44 2.07
C ASN A 121 -11.52 -18.60 3.03
N GLU A 122 -11.92 -19.82 2.72
CA GLU A 122 -11.66 -21.00 3.56
C GLU A 122 -10.16 -21.26 3.77
N GLU A 123 -9.32 -20.98 2.75
CA GLU A 123 -7.89 -21.24 2.77
C GLU A 123 -7.06 -20.06 3.33
N SER A 124 -7.68 -18.89 3.46
CA SER A 124 -7.00 -17.64 3.83
C SER A 124 -7.65 -17.00 5.05
N PRO A 125 -7.40 -17.53 6.26
CA PRO A 125 -8.14 -17.15 7.46
C PRO A 125 -7.68 -15.82 8.08
N LYS A 126 -6.53 -15.27 7.68
CA LYS A 126 -5.93 -14.12 8.36
C LYS A 126 -5.29 -13.10 7.40
N ILE A 127 -6.07 -12.59 6.48
CA ILE A 127 -5.64 -11.48 5.63
C ILE A 127 -5.64 -10.19 6.44
N GLN A 128 -4.51 -9.47 6.47
CA GLN A 128 -4.31 -8.25 7.25
C GLN A 128 -4.07 -7.02 6.38
N LEU A 129 -3.58 -7.18 5.17
CA LEU A 129 -3.28 -6.09 4.23
C LEU A 129 -4.05 -6.32 2.93
N ILE A 130 -4.89 -5.37 2.58
CA ILE A 130 -5.72 -5.42 1.39
C ILE A 130 -5.39 -4.22 0.51
N PHE A 131 -5.01 -4.48 -0.74
CA PHE A 131 -4.90 -3.49 -1.81
C PHE A 131 -6.06 -3.70 -2.78
N LEU A 132 -6.80 -2.65 -3.07
CA LEU A 132 -7.93 -2.68 -4.00
C LEU A 132 -7.66 -1.74 -5.17
N PRO A 133 -6.99 -2.21 -6.23
CA PRO A 133 -6.84 -1.44 -7.46
C PRO A 133 -8.19 -1.25 -8.16
N SER A 134 -8.48 0.00 -8.52
CA SER A 134 -9.63 0.39 -9.33
C SER A 134 -9.12 1.08 -10.60
N PRO A 135 -8.88 0.32 -11.67
CA PRO A 135 -8.36 0.87 -12.91
C PRO A 135 -9.40 1.74 -13.62
N SER A 136 -8.91 2.85 -14.20
CA SER A 136 -9.72 3.74 -15.03
C SER A 136 -9.98 3.15 -16.42
N VAL A 137 -11.14 3.45 -16.98
CA VAL A 137 -11.46 3.14 -18.38
C VAL A 137 -10.66 3.99 -19.38
N TYR A 138 -10.01 5.06 -18.92
CA TYR A 138 -9.27 6.01 -19.77
C TYR A 138 -7.75 5.80 -19.82
N GLY A 139 -7.19 5.03 -18.89
CA GLY A 139 -5.77 4.70 -18.86
C GLY A 139 -5.26 4.40 -17.46
N ASN A 140 -4.21 3.57 -17.39
CA ASN A 140 -3.65 3.07 -16.12
C ASN A 140 -2.15 2.77 -16.28
N GLU A 141 -1.42 3.71 -16.87
CA GLU A 141 -0.02 3.50 -17.31
C GLU A 141 0.89 3.00 -16.19
N GLU A 142 0.72 3.53 -14.97
CA GLU A 142 1.57 3.19 -13.82
C GLU A 142 0.98 2.09 -12.91
N MET A 143 -0.22 1.62 -13.20
CA MET A 143 -0.89 0.59 -12.38
C MET A 143 -0.08 -0.71 -12.30
N ALA A 144 0.51 -1.13 -13.42
CA ALA A 144 1.35 -2.32 -13.48
C ALA A 144 2.61 -2.17 -12.61
N THR A 145 3.24 -1.01 -12.63
CA THR A 145 4.40 -0.70 -11.79
C THR A 145 4.05 -0.78 -10.30
N LEU A 146 2.92 -0.19 -9.89
CA LEU A 146 2.47 -0.23 -8.51
C LEU A 146 2.07 -1.63 -8.06
N THR A 147 1.43 -2.39 -8.94
CA THR A 147 1.07 -3.79 -8.67
C THR A 147 2.32 -4.66 -8.53
N SER A 148 3.35 -4.42 -9.36
CA SER A 148 4.64 -5.09 -9.22
C SER A 148 5.27 -4.81 -7.85
N LYS A 149 5.25 -3.56 -7.39
CA LYS A 149 5.73 -3.22 -6.03
C LYS A 149 4.98 -3.97 -4.92
N ILE A 150 3.68 -4.18 -5.08
CA ILE A 150 2.90 -4.98 -4.13
C ILE A 150 3.42 -6.43 -4.10
N VAL A 151 3.77 -6.99 -5.24
CA VAL A 151 4.38 -8.33 -5.33
C VAL A 151 5.78 -8.32 -4.69
N ASP A 152 6.60 -7.31 -4.99
CA ASP A 152 7.95 -7.18 -4.42
C ASP A 152 7.92 -7.06 -2.88
N LEU A 153 6.87 -6.48 -2.32
CA LEU A 153 6.66 -6.42 -0.87
C LEU A 153 6.62 -7.81 -0.22
N LEU A 154 6.13 -8.82 -0.93
CA LEU A 154 6.03 -10.20 -0.41
C LEU A 154 7.41 -10.82 -0.15
N GLU A 155 8.44 -10.35 -0.87
CA GLU A 155 9.83 -10.75 -0.71
C GLU A 155 10.55 -9.98 0.42
N GLN A 156 9.86 -9.05 1.09
CA GLN A 156 10.40 -8.15 2.11
C GLN A 156 9.60 -8.26 3.43
N PRO A 157 9.71 -9.38 4.18
CA PRO A 157 8.87 -9.64 5.35
C PRO A 157 9.01 -8.59 6.46
N ASP A 158 10.20 -8.02 6.65
CA ASP A 158 10.42 -6.97 7.67
C ASP A 158 9.68 -5.68 7.31
N LEU A 159 9.68 -5.31 6.03
CA LEU A 159 8.95 -4.14 5.53
C LEU A 159 7.44 -4.37 5.59
N GLN A 160 6.98 -5.56 5.21
CA GLN A 160 5.58 -5.95 5.34
C GLN A 160 5.11 -5.85 6.80
N ALA A 161 5.88 -6.35 7.75
CA ALA A 161 5.58 -6.26 9.18
C ALA A 161 5.47 -4.79 9.65
N LYS A 162 6.34 -3.91 9.18
CA LYS A 162 6.27 -2.47 9.47
C LYS A 162 5.01 -1.83 8.89
N ILE A 163 4.62 -2.17 7.67
CA ILE A 163 3.38 -1.69 7.05
C ILE A 163 2.17 -2.15 7.86
N LEU A 164 2.13 -3.42 8.27
CA LEU A 164 1.04 -3.96 9.08
C LEU A 164 0.90 -3.27 10.45
N SER A 165 1.94 -2.64 10.96
CA SER A 165 1.94 -1.92 12.23
C SER A 165 1.91 -0.39 12.11
N CYS A 166 1.86 0.16 10.89
CA CYS A 166 1.80 1.62 10.71
C CYS A 166 0.51 2.22 11.28
N GLN A 167 0.56 3.48 11.70
CA GLN A 167 -0.53 4.14 12.40
C GLN A 167 -1.21 5.23 11.56
N SER A 168 -0.67 5.53 10.39
CA SER A 168 -1.17 6.60 9.53
C SER A 168 -0.88 6.36 8.07
N PHE A 169 -1.59 7.06 7.21
CA PHE A 169 -1.31 7.08 5.77
C PHE A 169 0.11 7.62 5.47
N THR A 170 0.58 8.61 6.21
CA THR A 170 1.92 9.16 6.04
C THR A 170 3.00 8.12 6.32
N GLU A 171 2.84 7.32 7.37
CA GLU A 171 3.74 6.20 7.65
C GLU A 171 3.66 5.13 6.57
N PHE A 172 2.44 4.77 6.14
CA PHE A 172 2.23 3.84 5.04
C PHE A 172 2.94 4.29 3.76
N LYS A 173 2.77 5.54 3.35
CA LYS A 173 3.43 6.12 2.17
C LYS A 173 4.95 5.97 2.25
N ALA A 174 5.53 6.38 3.37
CA ALA A 174 6.97 6.28 3.58
C ALA A 174 7.49 4.84 3.47
N LEU A 175 6.77 3.88 4.05
CA LEU A 175 7.12 2.46 3.99
C LEU A 175 6.93 1.87 2.59
N PHE A 176 5.83 2.19 1.92
CA PHE A 176 5.54 1.70 0.57
C PHE A 176 6.59 2.18 -0.45
N LEU A 177 7.00 3.43 -0.36
CA LEU A 177 8.05 3.99 -1.23
C LEU A 177 9.44 3.37 -0.99
N ASN A 178 9.65 2.64 0.11
CA ASN A 178 10.86 1.89 0.41
C ASN A 178 10.88 0.47 -0.19
N ILE A 179 9.80 0.01 -0.81
CA ILE A 179 9.78 -1.28 -1.50
C ILE A 179 10.78 -1.23 -2.66
N LYS A 180 11.71 -2.17 -2.64
CA LYS A 180 12.80 -2.28 -3.63
C LYS A 180 12.43 -3.19 -4.76
#